data_9cfb1ebebd68f6dcbca309ffcaac9b87
#
_entry.id   9cfb1ebebd68f6dcbca309ffcaac9b87
#
_cell.length_a   1.000
_cell.length_b   1.000
_cell.length_c   1.000
_cell.angle_alpha   90.00
_cell.angle_beta   90.00
_cell.angle_gamma   90.00
#
_symmetry.space_group_name_H-M   'P 1'
#
loop_
_entity.id
_entity.type
_entity.pdbx_description
1 polymer ?
#
loop_
_entity_poly.entity_id
_entity_poly.type
_entity_poly.pdbx_seq_one_letter_code
_entity_poly.pdbx_strand_id
1 'polypeptide(L)'
;MRKFETGKGYITVWALLGIWSVSVLTSLPGLAVSPISEELATIFPKASELDIQMLTTLPSLLIIPFILLTGFISEKVGYIRLLESGLWLFLLSGALYFICGSITQLIAVSALLGVGAGVIVPLSTALVSKFFAGDERTRQYGYISAITNIALVVATAVTGWLADIHWRLPFVVYLLPIFSIMLLPAIRRDSVAVEKVPESAPDVASDSGYIKYGRLFKYMLYYLLITYLVMAVSIDLPFLLGKLGHDSAVTGLVTAIFFLAMMTPGLFINRILALLKGNVLWVSLLLIAFGLLDVSLNGSLAFILIGCIVAGFGYGMAQPYIYDVTASLASPGKVTTALALVMTMNYVAIVVSPFGIELLQRLVGVEGEASPFLLNSMVGFVALVPVVMHRIFVKR
;
A
#
# COMPACT_ATOMS: atom_id res chain seq x y z
N MET A 1 -17.28 18.81 -21.23
CA MET A 1 -16.32 18.03 -20.43
C MET A 1 -16.77 16.58 -20.41
N ARG A 2 -15.86 15.62 -20.64
CA ARG A 2 -16.21 14.19 -20.49
C ARG A 2 -16.56 13.92 -19.01
N LYS A 3 -17.69 13.26 -18.78
CA LYS A 3 -18.16 12.84 -17.46
C LYS A 3 -17.97 11.34 -17.33
N PHE A 4 -17.65 10.90 -16.12
CA PHE A 4 -17.46 9.50 -15.76
C PHE A 4 -18.55 9.08 -14.77
N GLU A 5 -19.19 7.95 -15.02
CA GLU A 5 -20.22 7.40 -14.14
C GLU A 5 -19.60 6.78 -12.90
N THR A 6 -20.20 7.02 -11.73
CA THR A 6 -19.62 6.60 -10.44
C THR A 6 -20.47 5.62 -9.65
N GLY A 7 -21.65 5.26 -10.17
CA GLY A 7 -22.65 4.53 -9.40
C GLY A 7 -23.43 5.39 -8.40
N LYS A 8 -22.97 6.64 -8.14
CA LYS A 8 -23.66 7.68 -7.35
C LYS A 8 -24.01 8.92 -8.20
N GLY A 9 -23.65 8.95 -9.47
CA GLY A 9 -23.80 10.08 -10.37
C GLY A 9 -22.62 10.21 -11.32
N TYR A 10 -22.26 11.43 -11.67
CA TYR A 10 -21.17 11.69 -12.62
C TYR A 10 -20.13 12.63 -12.03
N ILE A 11 -18.86 12.32 -12.26
CA ILE A 11 -17.71 13.19 -11.96
C ILE A 11 -17.00 13.59 -13.25
N THR A 12 -16.22 14.67 -13.19
CA THR A 12 -15.36 15.08 -14.29
C THR A 12 -14.11 14.19 -14.37
N VAL A 13 -13.55 14.06 -15.56
CA VAL A 13 -12.27 13.34 -15.75
C VAL A 13 -11.15 13.94 -14.90
N TRP A 14 -11.17 15.27 -14.69
CA TRP A 14 -10.19 15.95 -13.84
C TRP A 14 -10.27 15.54 -12.37
N ALA A 15 -11.49 15.34 -11.84
CA ALA A 15 -11.65 14.80 -10.48
C ALA A 15 -11.19 13.35 -10.38
N LEU A 16 -11.44 12.52 -11.40
CA LEU A 16 -10.95 11.14 -11.47
C LEU A 16 -9.42 11.09 -11.46
N LEU A 17 -8.78 11.88 -12.34
CA LEU A 17 -7.32 12.00 -12.39
C LEU A 17 -6.75 12.52 -11.06
N GLY A 18 -7.45 13.44 -10.40
CA GLY A 18 -7.10 13.93 -9.08
C GLY A 18 -7.11 12.81 -8.03
N ILE A 19 -8.16 11.98 -7.99
CA ILE A 19 -8.24 10.83 -7.07
C ILE A 19 -7.09 9.86 -7.33
N TRP A 20 -6.79 9.55 -8.58
CA TRP A 20 -5.69 8.65 -8.93
C TRP A 20 -4.31 9.25 -8.59
N SER A 21 -4.11 10.56 -8.84
CA SER A 21 -2.85 11.23 -8.52
C SER A 21 -2.54 11.23 -7.02
N VAL A 22 -3.56 11.42 -6.17
CA VAL A 22 -3.42 11.31 -4.71
C VAL A 22 -3.00 9.90 -4.29
N SER A 23 -3.53 8.87 -4.96
CA SER A 23 -3.22 7.48 -4.64
C SER A 23 -1.77 7.11 -4.98
N VAL A 24 -1.19 7.68 -6.04
CA VAL A 24 0.24 7.51 -6.39
C VAL A 24 1.15 7.92 -5.24
N LEU A 25 0.81 8.98 -4.51
CA LEU A 25 1.66 9.52 -3.43
C LEU A 25 1.83 8.56 -2.26
N THR A 26 0.91 7.61 -2.09
CA THR A 26 0.93 6.67 -0.96
C THR A 26 2.10 5.67 -1.03
N SER A 27 2.70 5.45 -2.21
CA SER A 27 3.82 4.54 -2.42
C SER A 27 5.19 5.22 -2.44
N LEU A 28 5.26 6.56 -2.35
CA LEU A 28 6.51 7.29 -2.50
C LEU A 28 7.38 7.40 -1.23
N PRO A 29 6.84 7.37 0.02
CA PRO A 29 7.67 7.57 1.21
C PRO A 29 8.84 6.57 1.29
N GLY A 30 10.05 7.08 1.53
CA GLY A 30 11.28 6.29 1.61
C GLY A 30 11.91 5.90 0.26
N LEU A 31 11.16 5.96 -0.83
CA LEU A 31 11.59 5.46 -2.14
C LEU A 31 12.81 6.19 -2.72
N ALA A 32 12.88 7.52 -2.57
CA ALA A 32 13.97 8.31 -3.12
C ALA A 32 15.31 8.13 -2.38
N VAL A 33 15.29 7.64 -1.15
CA VAL A 33 16.50 7.46 -0.32
C VAL A 33 17.21 6.15 -0.67
N SER A 34 16.47 5.09 -1.01
CA SER A 34 17.04 3.76 -1.26
C SER A 34 18.19 3.75 -2.28
N PRO A 35 18.08 4.38 -3.46
CA PRO A 35 19.15 4.35 -4.45
C PRO A 35 20.38 5.19 -4.09
N ILE A 36 20.27 6.11 -3.14
CA ILE A 36 21.37 7.04 -2.74
C ILE A 36 21.97 6.71 -1.38
N SER A 37 21.57 5.61 -0.74
CA SER A 37 22.00 5.31 0.64
C SER A 37 23.51 5.20 0.78
N GLU A 38 24.22 4.58 -0.16
CA GLU A 38 25.68 4.46 -0.17
C GLU A 38 26.34 5.82 -0.42
N GLU A 39 25.81 6.63 -1.32
CA GLU A 39 26.32 7.96 -1.62
C GLU A 39 26.16 8.89 -0.42
N LEU A 40 25.02 8.81 0.30
CA LEU A 40 24.83 9.56 1.53
C LEU A 40 25.87 9.23 2.61
N ALA A 41 26.31 7.99 2.71
CA ALA A 41 27.38 7.59 3.62
C ALA A 41 28.72 8.29 3.28
N THR A 42 28.99 8.50 1.99
CA THR A 42 30.20 9.22 1.55
C THR A 42 30.09 10.74 1.73
N ILE A 43 28.91 11.31 1.48
CA ILE A 43 28.67 12.76 1.61
C ILE A 43 28.63 13.20 3.08
N PHE A 44 28.10 12.35 3.96
CA PHE A 44 27.98 12.61 5.39
C PHE A 44 28.81 11.59 6.20
N PRO A 45 30.15 11.67 6.20
CA PRO A 45 31.01 10.65 6.79
C PRO A 45 30.91 10.56 8.32
N LYS A 46 30.23 11.50 8.96
CA LYS A 46 29.93 11.47 10.40
C LYS A 46 28.59 10.80 10.72
N ALA A 47 27.79 10.51 9.70
CA ALA A 47 26.51 9.80 9.89
C ALA A 47 26.77 8.32 10.15
N SER A 48 26.05 7.74 11.10
CA SER A 48 26.04 6.31 11.30
C SER A 48 25.16 5.62 10.24
N GLU A 49 25.36 4.33 10.03
CA GLU A 49 24.44 3.53 9.17
C GLU A 49 22.99 3.64 9.65
N LEU A 50 22.79 3.72 10.97
CA LEU A 50 21.46 3.90 11.56
C LEU A 50 20.82 5.23 11.12
N ASP A 51 21.61 6.34 11.07
CA ASP A 51 21.09 7.63 10.64
C ASP A 51 20.60 7.59 9.20
N ILE A 52 21.31 6.88 8.32
CA ILE A 52 20.90 6.70 6.92
C ILE A 52 19.64 5.80 6.82
N GLN A 53 19.60 4.71 7.58
CA GLN A 53 18.42 3.85 7.63
C GLN A 53 17.19 4.58 8.18
N MET A 54 17.35 5.52 9.12
CA MET A 54 16.24 6.32 9.62
C MET A 54 15.56 7.16 8.55
N LEU A 55 16.23 7.52 7.45
CA LEU A 55 15.62 8.26 6.35
C LEU A 55 14.51 7.47 5.64
N THR A 56 14.58 6.16 5.64
CA THR A 56 13.55 5.27 5.05
C THR A 56 12.57 4.73 6.07
N THR A 57 13.05 4.41 7.28
CA THR A 57 12.23 3.74 8.30
C THR A 57 11.38 4.72 9.09
N LEU A 58 11.88 5.92 9.39
CA LEU A 58 11.16 6.91 10.19
C LEU A 58 9.88 7.41 9.51
N PRO A 59 9.83 7.71 8.19
CA PRO A 59 8.58 7.99 7.51
C PRO A 59 7.55 6.89 7.69
N SER A 60 7.95 5.63 7.46
CA SER A 60 7.04 4.47 7.59
C SER A 60 6.52 4.29 9.01
N LEU A 61 7.35 4.53 10.01
CA LEU A 61 6.96 4.48 11.42
C LEU A 61 5.95 5.57 11.78
N LEU A 62 6.18 6.81 11.29
CA LEU A 62 5.30 7.95 11.56
C LEU A 62 3.98 7.88 10.79
N ILE A 63 3.95 7.23 9.63
CA ILE A 63 2.71 6.99 8.90
C ILE A 63 1.68 6.30 9.81
N ILE A 64 2.08 5.33 10.64
CA ILE A 64 1.17 4.53 11.48
C ILE A 64 0.30 5.39 12.42
N PRO A 65 0.86 6.20 13.33
CA PRO A 65 0.05 7.01 14.23
C PRO A 65 -0.76 8.08 13.48
N PHE A 66 -0.23 8.63 12.38
CA PHE A 66 -0.92 9.66 11.62
C PHE A 66 -2.04 9.11 10.74
N ILE A 67 -1.98 7.87 10.27
CA ILE A 67 -3.13 7.18 9.65
C ILE A 67 -4.31 7.11 10.64
N LEU A 68 -4.04 6.66 11.87
CA LEU A 68 -5.07 6.55 12.91
C LEU A 68 -5.66 7.91 13.27
N LEU A 69 -4.78 8.88 13.52
CA LEU A 69 -5.19 10.25 13.83
C LEU A 69 -6.06 10.85 12.72
N THR A 70 -5.66 10.66 11.46
CA THR A 70 -6.40 11.13 10.29
C THR A 70 -7.78 10.47 10.21
N GLY A 71 -7.88 9.17 10.47
CA GLY A 71 -9.16 8.46 10.53
C GLY A 71 -10.14 9.15 11.48
N PHE A 72 -9.72 9.45 12.71
CA PHE A 72 -10.56 10.11 13.72
C PHE A 72 -10.83 11.60 13.42
N ILE A 73 -9.81 12.33 12.96
CA ILE A 73 -9.96 13.77 12.68
C ILE A 73 -10.83 14.02 11.45
N SER A 74 -10.78 13.16 10.46
CA SER A 74 -11.54 13.31 9.21
C SER A 74 -13.07 13.39 9.41
N GLU A 75 -13.54 12.84 10.53
CA GLU A 75 -14.96 12.91 10.91
C GLU A 75 -15.40 14.34 11.35
N LYS A 76 -14.45 15.13 11.85
CA LYS A 76 -14.73 16.47 12.41
C LYS A 76 -14.36 17.61 11.47
N VAL A 77 -13.25 17.48 10.75
CA VAL A 77 -12.63 18.60 9.99
C VAL A 77 -13.08 18.63 8.53
N GLY A 78 -13.63 17.56 8.01
CA GLY A 78 -13.93 17.40 6.59
C GLY A 78 -12.72 16.92 5.79
N TYR A 79 -12.94 15.82 5.08
CA TYR A 79 -11.88 15.05 4.45
C TYR A 79 -11.07 15.80 3.38
N ILE A 80 -11.69 16.75 2.63
CA ILE A 80 -10.98 17.51 1.59
C ILE A 80 -9.99 18.50 2.20
N ARG A 81 -10.36 19.21 3.27
CA ARG A 81 -9.45 20.14 3.95
C ARG A 81 -8.26 19.40 4.57
N LEU A 82 -8.55 18.25 5.15
CA LEU A 82 -7.51 17.41 5.75
C LEU A 82 -6.58 16.84 4.68
N LEU A 83 -7.11 16.40 3.54
CA LEU A 83 -6.31 15.98 2.39
C LEU A 83 -5.41 17.11 1.88
N GLU A 84 -5.97 18.31 1.72
CA GLU A 84 -5.22 19.49 1.29
C GLU A 84 -4.04 19.79 2.22
N SER A 85 -4.25 19.73 3.55
CA SER A 85 -3.18 19.92 4.53
C SER A 85 -2.08 18.84 4.41
N GLY A 86 -2.46 17.58 4.21
CA GLY A 86 -1.52 16.48 3.99
C GLY A 86 -0.71 16.65 2.70
N LEU A 87 -1.36 17.07 1.61
CA LEU A 87 -0.69 17.33 0.33
C LEU A 87 0.33 18.48 0.43
N TRP A 88 -0.04 19.59 1.09
CA TRP A 88 0.88 20.70 1.33
C TRP A 88 2.05 20.30 2.23
N LEU A 89 1.79 19.51 3.28
CA LEU A 89 2.83 19.05 4.18
C LEU A 89 3.82 18.13 3.47
N PHE A 90 3.32 17.20 2.65
CA PHE A 90 4.15 16.31 1.85
C PHE A 90 4.99 17.10 0.83
N LEU A 91 4.37 18.05 0.10
CA LEU A 91 5.06 18.90 -0.87
C LEU A 91 6.14 19.76 -0.21
N LEU A 92 5.83 20.36 0.96
CA LEU A 92 6.80 21.14 1.74
C LEU A 92 8.01 20.27 2.13
N SER A 93 7.76 19.04 2.59
CA SER A 93 8.83 18.10 2.90
C SER A 93 9.69 17.82 1.67
N GLY A 94 9.06 17.55 0.52
CA GLY A 94 9.76 17.34 -0.75
C GLY A 94 10.66 18.52 -1.14
N ALA A 95 10.18 19.76 -0.98
CA ALA A 95 10.96 20.96 -1.24
C ALA A 95 12.13 21.15 -0.23
N LEU A 96 11.90 20.84 1.03
CA LEU A 96 12.92 20.97 2.08
C LEU A 96 14.11 20.02 1.88
N TYR A 97 13.92 18.85 1.27
CA TYR A 97 15.05 17.94 0.99
C TYR A 97 16.14 18.59 0.13
N PHE A 98 15.79 19.53 -0.78
CA PHE A 98 16.76 20.19 -1.65
C PHE A 98 17.68 21.20 -0.93
N ILE A 99 17.23 21.72 0.20
CA ILE A 99 17.98 22.72 0.99
C ILE A 99 18.68 22.15 2.22
N CYS A 100 18.43 20.87 2.54
CA CYS A 100 19.08 20.18 3.65
C CYS A 100 20.60 20.06 3.42
N GLY A 101 21.38 20.46 4.42
CA GLY A 101 22.86 20.39 4.42
C GLY A 101 23.43 19.40 5.45
N SER A 102 22.59 18.72 6.25
CA SER A 102 23.04 17.74 7.24
C SER A 102 22.11 16.53 7.30
N ILE A 103 22.63 15.39 7.76
CA ILE A 103 21.86 14.15 7.92
C ILE A 103 20.70 14.35 8.91
N THR A 104 20.91 15.09 9.99
CA THR A 104 19.86 15.39 10.99
C THR A 104 18.70 16.18 10.38
N GLN A 105 19.00 17.13 9.49
CA GLN A 105 17.95 17.86 8.76
C GLN A 105 17.18 16.92 7.81
N LEU A 106 17.89 16.05 7.10
CA LEU A 106 17.24 15.04 6.23
C LEU A 106 16.32 14.12 7.05
N ILE A 107 16.76 13.67 8.23
CA ILE A 107 15.93 12.84 9.13
C ILE A 107 14.69 13.62 9.59
N ALA A 108 14.83 14.87 9.99
CA ALA A 108 13.69 15.70 10.39
C ALA A 108 12.68 15.91 9.25
N VAL A 109 13.16 16.13 8.03
CA VAL A 109 12.33 16.27 6.84
C VAL A 109 11.67 14.94 6.46
N SER A 110 12.37 13.81 6.62
CA SER A 110 11.80 12.46 6.45
C SER A 110 10.65 12.22 7.43
N ALA A 111 10.80 12.65 8.68
CA ALA A 111 9.72 12.60 9.66
C ALA A 111 8.50 13.41 9.22
N LEU A 112 8.71 14.63 8.74
CA LEU A 112 7.64 15.50 8.23
C LEU A 112 6.93 14.89 7.02
N LEU A 113 7.70 14.26 6.12
CA LEU A 113 7.18 13.51 4.98
C LEU A 113 6.25 12.36 5.43
N GLY A 114 6.67 11.61 6.46
CA GLY A 114 5.88 10.53 7.05
C GLY A 114 4.57 11.02 7.65
N VAL A 115 4.56 12.18 8.30
CA VAL A 115 3.35 12.83 8.80
C VAL A 115 2.40 13.18 7.65
N GLY A 116 2.90 13.83 6.60
CA GLY A 116 2.11 14.16 5.41
C GLY A 116 1.52 12.92 4.73
N ALA A 117 2.34 11.89 4.56
CA ALA A 117 1.90 10.61 4.00
C ALA A 117 0.82 9.93 4.87
N GLY A 118 0.99 9.94 6.21
CA GLY A 118 0.01 9.39 7.14
C GLY A 118 -1.37 10.06 7.07
N VAL A 119 -1.41 11.32 6.66
CA VAL A 119 -2.66 12.02 6.35
C VAL A 119 -3.22 11.60 4.99
N ILE A 120 -2.39 11.51 3.96
CA ILE A 120 -2.82 11.23 2.59
C ILE A 120 -3.33 9.79 2.44
N VAL A 121 -2.65 8.81 3.03
CA VAL A 121 -2.89 7.38 2.84
C VAL A 121 -4.35 6.97 3.07
N PRO A 122 -4.99 7.19 4.24
CA PRO A 122 -6.36 6.77 4.46
C PRO A 122 -7.35 7.61 3.66
N LEU A 123 -7.05 8.88 3.38
CA LEU A 123 -7.92 9.77 2.63
C LEU A 123 -7.95 9.43 1.15
N SER A 124 -6.82 9.00 0.54
CA SER A 124 -6.76 8.56 -0.85
C SER A 124 -7.72 7.40 -1.11
N THR A 125 -7.73 6.42 -0.22
CA THR A 125 -8.62 5.26 -0.31
C THR A 125 -10.08 5.62 0.04
N ALA A 126 -10.29 6.51 1.02
CA ALA A 126 -11.62 7.00 1.39
C ALA A 126 -12.28 7.82 0.26
N LEU A 127 -11.52 8.56 -0.56
CA LEU A 127 -12.05 9.26 -1.73
C LEU A 127 -12.81 8.31 -2.65
N VAL A 128 -12.29 7.08 -2.88
CA VAL A 128 -12.98 6.09 -3.72
C VAL A 128 -14.37 5.78 -3.17
N SER A 129 -14.50 5.47 -1.89
CA SER A 129 -15.79 5.14 -1.30
C SER A 129 -16.75 6.33 -1.26
N LYS A 130 -16.23 7.56 -1.19
CA LYS A 130 -17.05 8.79 -1.20
C LYS A 130 -17.60 9.08 -2.58
N PHE A 131 -16.80 8.90 -3.61
CA PHE A 131 -17.19 9.23 -4.99
C PHE A 131 -17.86 8.07 -5.73
N PHE A 132 -17.56 6.82 -5.39
CA PHE A 132 -18.00 5.64 -6.13
C PHE A 132 -18.84 4.70 -5.27
N ALA A 133 -19.77 3.95 -5.92
CA ALA A 133 -20.61 2.93 -5.30
C ALA A 133 -20.69 1.67 -6.14
N GLY A 134 -21.12 0.55 -5.50
CA GLY A 134 -21.31 -0.73 -6.16
C GLY A 134 -20.07 -1.23 -6.89
N ASP A 135 -20.26 -1.81 -8.06
CA ASP A 135 -19.19 -2.39 -8.87
C ASP A 135 -18.14 -1.37 -9.32
N GLU A 136 -18.54 -0.09 -9.50
CA GLU A 136 -17.61 0.98 -9.84
C GLU A 136 -16.63 1.24 -8.69
N ARG A 137 -17.08 1.22 -7.44
CA ARG A 137 -16.21 1.38 -6.27
C ARG A 137 -15.15 0.28 -6.21
N THR A 138 -15.56 -0.97 -6.37
CA THR A 138 -14.65 -2.13 -6.40
C THR A 138 -13.65 -2.00 -7.54
N ARG A 139 -14.12 -1.60 -8.73
CA ARG A 139 -13.28 -1.38 -9.91
C ARG A 139 -12.24 -0.28 -9.68
N GLN A 140 -12.65 0.82 -9.04
CA GLN A 140 -11.73 1.93 -8.72
C GLN A 140 -10.69 1.54 -7.67
N TYR A 141 -11.00 0.73 -6.68
CA TYR A 141 -9.99 0.17 -5.78
C TYR A 141 -8.98 -0.71 -6.52
N GLY A 142 -9.43 -1.49 -7.50
CA GLY A 142 -8.55 -2.25 -8.38
C GLY A 142 -7.63 -1.35 -9.21
N TYR A 143 -8.17 -0.29 -9.82
CA TYR A 143 -7.37 0.66 -10.59
C TYR A 143 -6.36 1.42 -9.73
N ILE A 144 -6.74 1.83 -8.52
CA ILE A 144 -5.82 2.47 -7.59
C ILE A 144 -4.67 1.52 -7.22
N SER A 145 -4.97 0.25 -6.91
CA SER A 145 -3.93 -0.74 -6.65
C SER A 145 -2.99 -0.89 -7.86
N ALA A 146 -3.53 -0.97 -9.07
CA ALA A 146 -2.75 -1.07 -10.28
C ALA A 146 -1.87 0.18 -10.51
N ILE A 147 -2.45 1.38 -10.41
CA ILE A 147 -1.76 2.66 -10.61
C ILE A 147 -0.66 2.85 -9.57
N THR A 148 -0.90 2.49 -8.31
CA THR A 148 0.09 2.59 -7.23
C THR A 148 1.28 1.68 -7.49
N ASN A 149 1.06 0.45 -7.94
CA ASN A 149 2.15 -0.49 -8.26
C ASN A 149 2.94 -0.05 -9.51
N ILE A 150 2.27 0.45 -10.57
CA ILE A 150 2.95 1.05 -11.73
C ILE A 150 3.79 2.25 -11.28
N ALA A 151 3.20 3.14 -10.49
CA ALA A 151 3.90 4.33 -10.00
C ALA A 151 5.13 3.96 -9.17
N LEU A 152 5.06 2.90 -8.35
CA LEU A 152 6.20 2.39 -7.60
C LEU A 152 7.33 1.93 -8.53
N VAL A 153 7.02 1.12 -9.55
CA VAL A 153 8.01 0.63 -10.53
C VAL A 153 8.66 1.79 -11.29
N VAL A 154 7.84 2.72 -11.82
CA VAL A 154 8.33 3.87 -12.58
C VAL A 154 9.15 4.80 -11.69
N ALA A 155 8.66 5.10 -10.48
CA ALA A 155 9.36 5.99 -9.56
C ALA A 155 10.69 5.38 -9.09
N THR A 156 10.76 4.07 -8.85
CA THR A 156 12.03 3.38 -8.53
C THR A 156 13.04 3.50 -9.67
N ALA A 157 12.62 3.27 -10.91
CA ALA A 157 13.50 3.40 -12.07
C ALA A 157 13.98 4.85 -12.27
N VAL A 158 13.05 5.82 -12.14
CA VAL A 158 13.37 7.25 -12.26
C VAL A 158 14.30 7.73 -11.15
N THR A 159 14.06 7.34 -9.90
CA THR A 159 14.92 7.74 -8.77
C THR A 159 16.32 7.12 -8.88
N GLY A 160 16.43 5.87 -9.34
CA GLY A 160 17.72 5.24 -9.61
C GLY A 160 18.50 6.00 -10.68
N TRP A 161 17.88 6.30 -11.84
CA TRP A 161 18.51 7.07 -12.91
C TRP A 161 18.90 8.50 -12.47
N LEU A 162 18.06 9.16 -11.68
CA LEU A 162 18.35 10.49 -11.15
C LEU A 162 19.49 10.48 -10.12
N ALA A 163 19.62 9.39 -9.36
CA ALA A 163 20.70 9.19 -8.41
C ALA A 163 22.07 9.20 -9.10
N ASP A 164 22.21 8.56 -10.26
CA ASP A 164 23.44 8.53 -11.04
C ASP A 164 23.91 9.94 -11.51
N ILE A 165 22.98 10.91 -11.57
CA ILE A 165 23.29 12.28 -11.98
C ILE A 165 23.71 13.14 -10.77
N HIS A 166 22.92 13.08 -9.68
CA HIS A 166 23.18 13.83 -8.45
C HIS A 166 22.28 13.34 -7.31
N TRP A 167 22.83 13.11 -6.14
CA TRP A 167 22.17 12.56 -4.95
C TRP A 167 20.88 13.27 -4.49
N ARG A 168 20.71 14.57 -4.82
CA ARG A 168 19.49 15.33 -4.49
C ARG A 168 18.35 15.12 -5.48
N LEU A 169 18.64 14.73 -6.72
CA LEU A 169 17.63 14.64 -7.77
C LEU A 169 16.54 13.59 -7.52
N PRO A 170 16.79 12.43 -6.89
CA PRO A 170 15.75 11.48 -6.51
C PRO A 170 14.60 12.09 -5.71
N PHE A 171 14.88 13.13 -4.90
CA PHE A 171 13.84 13.81 -4.11
C PHE A 171 12.81 14.58 -4.95
N VAL A 172 13.02 14.77 -6.26
CA VAL A 172 12.05 15.37 -7.19
C VAL A 172 10.72 14.60 -7.17
N VAL A 173 10.72 13.29 -6.92
CA VAL A 173 9.48 12.50 -6.83
C VAL A 173 8.58 12.95 -5.67
N TYR A 174 9.13 13.58 -4.64
CA TYR A 174 8.37 14.14 -3.52
C TYR A 174 7.71 15.49 -3.85
N LEU A 175 7.94 16.06 -5.03
CA LEU A 175 7.22 17.22 -5.54
C LEU A 175 5.96 16.86 -6.32
N LEU A 176 5.71 15.57 -6.59
CA LEU A 176 4.51 15.10 -7.30
C LEU A 176 3.16 15.55 -6.69
N PRO A 177 3.02 15.84 -5.36
CA PRO A 177 1.79 16.40 -4.82
C PRO A 177 1.31 17.69 -5.50
N ILE A 178 2.19 18.41 -6.19
CA ILE A 178 1.82 19.63 -6.93
C ILE A 178 0.70 19.37 -7.95
N PHE A 179 0.76 18.21 -8.64
CA PHE A 179 -0.27 17.78 -9.59
C PHE A 179 -1.60 17.49 -8.87
N SER A 180 -1.56 16.82 -7.71
CA SER A 180 -2.75 16.53 -6.92
C SER A 180 -3.39 17.81 -6.38
N ILE A 181 -2.59 18.78 -5.95
CA ILE A 181 -3.05 20.09 -5.47
C ILE A 181 -3.71 20.87 -6.62
N MET A 182 -3.14 20.85 -7.82
CA MET A 182 -3.73 21.50 -9.01
C MET A 182 -5.08 20.87 -9.38
N LEU A 183 -5.30 19.59 -9.13
CA LEU A 183 -6.53 18.87 -9.42
C LEU A 183 -7.56 18.92 -8.26
N LEU A 184 -7.15 19.35 -7.09
CA LEU A 184 -8.00 19.41 -5.88
C LEU A 184 -9.28 20.27 -6.06
N PRO A 185 -9.28 21.41 -6.78
CA PRO A 185 -10.50 22.16 -7.06
C PRO A 185 -11.57 21.36 -7.83
N ALA A 186 -11.14 20.46 -8.74
CA ALA A 186 -12.06 19.57 -9.45
C ALA A 186 -12.69 18.53 -8.50
N ILE A 187 -11.89 17.94 -7.61
CA ILE A 187 -12.36 17.02 -6.58
C ILE A 187 -13.36 17.74 -5.66
N ARG A 188 -13.03 18.93 -5.18
CA ARG A 188 -13.88 19.74 -4.30
C ARG A 188 -15.22 20.09 -4.95
N ARG A 189 -15.22 20.50 -6.22
CA ARG A 189 -16.44 20.84 -6.94
C ARG A 189 -17.35 19.62 -7.10
N ASP A 190 -16.78 18.49 -7.51
CA ASP A 190 -17.55 17.30 -7.82
C ASP A 190 -18.00 16.57 -6.54
N SER A 191 -17.32 16.75 -5.39
CA SER A 191 -17.76 16.22 -4.10
C SER A 191 -19.10 16.82 -3.66
N VAL A 192 -19.28 18.13 -3.84
CA VAL A 192 -20.56 18.80 -3.53
C VAL A 192 -21.70 18.31 -4.44
N ALA A 193 -21.38 17.94 -5.68
CA ALA A 193 -22.38 17.41 -6.63
C ALA A 193 -22.80 15.98 -6.26
N VAL A 194 -21.87 15.14 -5.82
CA VAL A 194 -22.15 13.75 -5.41
C VAL A 194 -22.89 13.69 -4.07
N GLU A 195 -22.57 14.57 -3.11
CA GLU A 195 -23.26 14.64 -1.81
C GLU A 195 -24.75 15.08 -1.93
N LYS A 196 -25.11 15.78 -3.00
CA LYS A 196 -26.50 16.22 -3.25
C LYS A 196 -27.41 15.15 -3.86
N VAL A 197 -26.88 14.03 -4.30
CA VAL A 197 -27.69 12.91 -4.81
C VAL A 197 -28.21 12.14 -3.61
N PRO A 198 -29.53 12.08 -3.36
CA PRO A 198 -30.09 11.29 -2.27
C PRO A 198 -29.68 9.83 -2.47
N GLU A 199 -29.02 9.25 -1.49
CA GLU A 199 -28.85 7.80 -1.45
C GLU A 199 -30.26 7.21 -1.39
N SER A 200 -30.70 6.53 -2.44
CA SER A 200 -31.95 5.77 -2.47
C SER A 200 -31.77 4.47 -1.68
N ALA A 201 -31.55 4.59 -0.40
CA ALA A 201 -31.59 3.52 0.57
C ALA A 201 -32.70 3.85 1.59
N PRO A 202 -33.49 2.85 2.06
CA PRO A 202 -34.61 3.08 2.96
C PRO A 202 -34.12 3.74 4.24
N ASP A 203 -34.93 4.70 4.71
CA ASP A 203 -34.81 5.44 5.96
C ASP A 203 -34.23 4.59 7.10
N VAL A 204 -32.98 4.85 7.45
CA VAL A 204 -32.51 4.60 8.80
C VAL A 204 -32.25 5.95 9.42
N ALA A 205 -33.27 6.41 10.13
CA ALA A 205 -33.26 7.60 10.94
C ALA A 205 -32.04 7.63 11.88
N SER A 206 -31.48 8.84 12.07
CA SER A 206 -30.56 9.21 13.16
C SER A 206 -29.49 8.17 13.49
N ASP A 207 -28.53 7.95 12.57
CA ASP A 207 -27.51 6.95 12.82
C ASP A 207 -26.27 7.62 13.45
N SER A 208 -26.12 7.39 14.76
CA SER A 208 -24.82 7.43 15.41
C SER A 208 -23.88 6.55 14.63
N GLY A 209 -23.00 7.15 13.78
CA GLY A 209 -22.14 6.46 12.82
C GLY A 209 -21.53 5.16 13.37
N TYR A 210 -21.80 4.03 12.74
CA TYR A 210 -21.36 2.72 13.21
C TYR A 210 -20.19 2.16 12.39
N ILE A 211 -19.41 1.31 13.03
CA ILE A 211 -18.44 0.40 12.39
C ILE A 211 -18.72 -1.01 12.93
N LYS A 212 -18.80 -2.00 12.02
CA LYS A 212 -18.95 -3.41 12.39
C LYS A 212 -17.60 -3.99 12.84
N TYR A 213 -17.10 -3.59 14.02
CA TYR A 213 -15.75 -3.89 14.51
C TYR A 213 -15.39 -5.38 14.49
N GLY A 214 -16.30 -6.28 14.86
CA GLY A 214 -16.01 -7.71 14.87
C GLY A 214 -15.66 -8.28 13.48
N ARG A 215 -16.35 -7.80 12.42
CA ARG A 215 -16.02 -8.16 11.05
C ARG A 215 -14.79 -7.42 10.55
N LEU A 216 -14.66 -6.13 10.88
CA LEU A 216 -13.51 -5.32 10.52
C LEU A 216 -12.21 -5.93 11.04
N PHE A 217 -12.18 -6.34 12.31
CA PHE A 217 -11.01 -6.97 12.95
C PHE A 217 -10.51 -8.20 12.17
N LYS A 218 -11.42 -9.02 11.63
CA LYS A 218 -11.06 -10.15 10.77
C LYS A 218 -10.29 -9.70 9.53
N TYR A 219 -10.73 -8.63 8.85
CA TYR A 219 -10.04 -8.10 7.66
C TYR A 219 -8.74 -7.39 8.03
N MET A 220 -8.67 -6.75 9.19
CA MET A 220 -7.43 -6.17 9.73
C MET A 220 -6.35 -7.24 9.93
N LEU A 221 -6.68 -8.33 10.62
CA LEU A 221 -5.75 -9.45 10.84
C LEU A 221 -5.35 -10.13 9.53
N TYR A 222 -6.31 -10.30 8.64
CA TYR A 222 -6.05 -10.90 7.34
C TYR A 222 -5.10 -10.03 6.51
N TYR A 223 -5.31 -8.70 6.50
CA TYR A 223 -4.45 -7.78 5.76
C TYR A 223 -3.04 -7.70 6.35
N LEU A 224 -2.94 -7.70 7.67
CA LEU A 224 -1.66 -7.82 8.36
C LEU A 224 -0.93 -9.10 7.92
N LEU A 225 -1.61 -10.25 7.94
CA LEU A 225 -1.03 -11.54 7.59
C LEU A 225 -0.52 -11.55 6.15
N ILE A 226 -1.35 -11.23 5.16
CA ILE A 226 -0.93 -11.30 3.75
C ILE A 226 0.20 -10.31 3.43
N THR A 227 0.19 -9.12 4.05
CA THR A 227 1.28 -8.16 3.89
C THR A 227 2.56 -8.70 4.52
N TYR A 228 2.50 -9.23 5.74
CA TYR A 228 3.63 -9.87 6.40
C TYR A 228 4.27 -10.96 5.53
N LEU A 229 3.45 -11.83 4.93
CA LEU A 229 3.94 -12.92 4.09
C LEU A 229 4.68 -12.41 2.85
N VAL A 230 4.11 -11.43 2.14
CA VAL A 230 4.71 -10.93 0.89
C VAL A 230 5.91 -10.01 1.11
N MET A 231 6.10 -9.47 2.33
CA MET A 231 7.28 -8.66 2.66
C MET A 231 8.58 -9.44 2.51
N ALA A 232 8.58 -10.76 2.68
CA ALA A 232 9.74 -11.61 2.38
C ALA A 232 10.28 -11.40 0.95
N VAL A 233 9.39 -11.19 -0.04
CA VAL A 233 9.83 -10.90 -1.41
C VAL A 233 10.55 -9.55 -1.51
N SER A 234 10.08 -8.54 -0.79
CA SER A 234 10.70 -7.21 -0.85
C SER A 234 12.01 -7.10 -0.05
N ILE A 235 12.14 -7.89 1.02
CA ILE A 235 13.25 -7.79 1.97
C ILE A 235 14.34 -8.84 1.67
N ASP A 236 13.94 -10.11 1.46
CA ASP A 236 14.86 -11.23 1.44
C ASP A 236 15.25 -11.68 0.01
N LEU A 237 14.46 -11.29 -1.02
CA LEU A 237 14.75 -11.67 -2.41
C LEU A 237 16.12 -11.20 -2.90
N PRO A 238 16.61 -9.97 -2.59
CA PRO A 238 17.94 -9.54 -2.97
C PRO A 238 19.05 -10.45 -2.43
N PHE A 239 18.91 -10.91 -1.18
CA PHE A 239 19.88 -11.80 -0.55
C PHE A 239 19.88 -13.19 -1.21
N LEU A 240 18.68 -13.73 -1.49
CA LEU A 240 18.55 -15.02 -2.18
C LEU A 240 19.17 -15.00 -3.58
N LEU A 241 18.86 -13.98 -4.39
CA LEU A 241 19.39 -13.84 -5.75
C LEU A 241 20.89 -13.55 -5.75
N GLY A 242 21.39 -12.74 -4.83
CA GLY A 242 22.81 -12.49 -4.65
C GLY A 242 23.59 -13.77 -4.34
N LYS A 243 23.08 -14.65 -3.47
CA LYS A 243 23.67 -15.96 -3.18
C LYS A 243 23.68 -16.89 -4.39
N LEU A 244 22.68 -16.81 -5.26
CA LEU A 244 22.60 -17.56 -6.50
C LEU A 244 23.51 -16.98 -7.61
N GLY A 245 24.26 -15.91 -7.33
CA GLY A 245 25.19 -15.29 -8.25
C GLY A 245 24.56 -14.33 -9.27
N HIS A 246 23.32 -13.89 -9.00
CA HIS A 246 22.66 -12.89 -9.84
C HIS A 246 23.00 -11.46 -9.38
N ASP A 247 23.10 -10.55 -10.33
CA ASP A 247 23.39 -9.15 -10.10
C ASP A 247 22.16 -8.36 -9.62
N SER A 248 22.40 -7.10 -9.22
CA SER A 248 21.34 -6.19 -8.76
C SER A 248 20.32 -5.86 -9.85
N ALA A 249 20.72 -5.92 -11.13
CA ALA A 249 19.82 -5.65 -12.25
C ALA A 249 18.78 -6.78 -12.39
N VAL A 250 19.18 -8.03 -12.25
CA VAL A 250 18.26 -9.18 -12.22
C VAL A 250 17.32 -9.08 -11.02
N THR A 251 17.85 -8.75 -9.85
CA THR A 251 17.04 -8.55 -8.64
C THR A 251 15.99 -7.45 -8.83
N GLY A 252 16.38 -6.33 -9.39
CA GLY A 252 15.46 -5.23 -9.72
C GLY A 252 14.39 -5.65 -10.72
N LEU A 253 14.75 -6.44 -11.74
CA LEU A 253 13.81 -6.96 -12.74
C LEU A 253 12.77 -7.91 -12.09
N VAL A 254 13.22 -8.86 -11.27
CA VAL A 254 12.31 -9.80 -10.58
C VAL A 254 11.36 -9.05 -9.65
N THR A 255 11.87 -8.07 -8.91
CA THR A 255 11.04 -7.22 -8.02
C THR A 255 10.03 -6.39 -8.83
N ALA A 256 10.44 -5.84 -9.97
CA ALA A 256 9.51 -5.11 -10.85
C ALA A 256 8.41 -6.03 -11.40
N ILE A 257 8.75 -7.26 -11.80
CA ILE A 257 7.77 -8.27 -12.26
C ILE A 257 6.81 -8.64 -11.12
N PHE A 258 7.29 -8.76 -9.89
CA PHE A 258 6.43 -8.99 -8.72
C PHE A 258 5.41 -7.86 -8.53
N PHE A 259 5.82 -6.58 -8.61
CA PHE A 259 4.88 -5.45 -8.52
C PHE A 259 3.91 -5.38 -9.72
N LEU A 260 4.35 -5.73 -10.93
CA LEU A 260 3.48 -5.84 -12.08
C LEU A 260 2.45 -6.99 -11.93
N ALA A 261 2.87 -8.10 -11.30
CA ALA A 261 1.95 -9.18 -10.96
C ALA A 261 0.90 -8.75 -9.93
N MET A 262 1.28 -7.95 -8.94
CA MET A 262 0.34 -7.34 -7.99
C MET A 262 -0.67 -6.39 -8.65
N MET A 263 -0.26 -5.69 -9.72
CA MET A 263 -1.12 -4.79 -10.47
C MET A 263 -2.23 -5.53 -11.22
N THR A 264 -1.87 -6.67 -11.83
CA THR A 264 -2.72 -7.36 -12.83
C THR A 264 -4.14 -7.69 -12.33
N PRO A 265 -4.36 -8.27 -11.12
CA PRO A 265 -5.70 -8.55 -10.62
C PRO A 265 -6.56 -7.31 -10.45
N GLY A 266 -5.96 -6.17 -10.10
CA GLY A 266 -6.66 -4.90 -9.92
C GLY A 266 -7.39 -4.44 -11.18
N LEU A 267 -6.82 -4.71 -12.37
CA LEU A 267 -7.44 -4.35 -13.65
C LEU A 267 -8.71 -5.17 -13.96
N PHE A 268 -8.79 -6.38 -13.43
CA PHE A 268 -9.89 -7.33 -13.70
C PHE A 268 -10.67 -7.72 -12.45
N ILE A 269 -10.60 -6.91 -11.38
CA ILE A 269 -11.08 -7.26 -10.04
C ILE A 269 -12.54 -7.73 -10.04
N ASN A 270 -13.46 -7.04 -10.72
CA ASN A 270 -14.86 -7.42 -10.75
C ASN A 270 -15.09 -8.81 -11.40
N ARG A 271 -14.31 -9.17 -12.42
CA ARG A 271 -14.37 -10.50 -13.04
C ARG A 271 -13.87 -11.58 -12.08
N ILE A 272 -12.76 -11.29 -11.36
CA ILE A 272 -12.18 -12.17 -10.36
C ILE A 272 -13.19 -12.41 -9.22
N LEU A 273 -13.83 -11.34 -8.73
CA LEU A 273 -14.84 -11.44 -7.67
C LEU A 273 -16.06 -12.25 -8.12
N ALA A 274 -16.53 -12.04 -9.34
CA ALA A 274 -17.63 -12.81 -9.91
C ALA A 274 -17.29 -14.30 -10.04
N LEU A 275 -16.06 -14.63 -10.44
CA LEU A 275 -15.57 -16.01 -10.57
C LEU A 275 -15.42 -16.70 -9.20
N LEU A 276 -14.80 -16.01 -8.24
CA LEU A 276 -14.46 -16.58 -6.96
C LEU A 276 -15.59 -16.56 -5.92
N LYS A 277 -16.65 -15.78 -6.14
CA LYS A 277 -17.90 -15.79 -5.33
C LYS A 277 -17.65 -15.81 -3.80
N GLY A 278 -16.88 -14.87 -3.29
CA GLY A 278 -16.55 -14.78 -1.85
C GLY A 278 -15.38 -15.67 -1.40
N ASN A 279 -14.71 -16.34 -2.33
CA ASN A 279 -13.54 -17.19 -2.07
C ASN A 279 -12.21 -16.42 -2.16
N VAL A 280 -12.26 -15.13 -2.45
CA VAL A 280 -11.10 -14.29 -2.77
C VAL A 280 -10.01 -14.40 -1.71
N LEU A 281 -10.36 -14.28 -0.44
CA LEU A 281 -9.37 -14.26 0.64
C LEU A 281 -8.58 -15.58 0.76
N TRP A 282 -9.27 -16.72 0.75
CA TRP A 282 -8.55 -17.99 0.88
C TRP A 282 -7.77 -18.34 -0.40
N VAL A 283 -8.29 -18.00 -1.59
CA VAL A 283 -7.56 -18.20 -2.86
C VAL A 283 -6.33 -17.32 -2.90
N SER A 284 -6.43 -16.04 -2.47
CA SER A 284 -5.27 -15.15 -2.42
C SER A 284 -4.21 -15.65 -1.43
N LEU A 285 -4.61 -16.12 -0.25
CA LEU A 285 -3.68 -16.68 0.72
C LEU A 285 -3.01 -17.96 0.21
N LEU A 286 -3.79 -18.80 -0.49
CA LEU A 286 -3.28 -20.02 -1.13
C LEU A 286 -2.22 -19.68 -2.19
N LEU A 287 -2.51 -18.72 -3.08
CA LEU A 287 -1.56 -18.28 -4.11
C LEU A 287 -0.30 -17.69 -3.49
N ILE A 288 -0.43 -16.85 -2.44
CA ILE A 288 0.73 -16.31 -1.74
C ILE A 288 1.58 -17.44 -1.14
N ALA A 289 0.96 -18.38 -0.42
CA ALA A 289 1.67 -19.49 0.20
C ALA A 289 2.38 -20.39 -0.82
N PHE A 290 1.72 -20.75 -1.92
CA PHE A 290 2.34 -21.53 -2.99
C PHE A 290 3.43 -20.76 -3.72
N GLY A 291 3.23 -19.46 -4.01
CA GLY A 291 4.25 -18.65 -4.64
C GLY A 291 5.52 -18.54 -3.79
N LEU A 292 5.39 -18.32 -2.47
CA LEU A 292 6.52 -18.29 -1.56
C LEU A 292 7.19 -19.67 -1.43
N LEU A 293 6.42 -20.75 -1.44
CA LEU A 293 6.96 -22.12 -1.45
C LEU A 293 7.81 -22.37 -2.70
N ASP A 294 7.32 -21.98 -3.87
CA ASP A 294 8.03 -22.13 -5.14
C ASP A 294 9.36 -21.37 -5.15
N VAL A 295 9.37 -20.12 -4.64
CA VAL A 295 10.60 -19.33 -4.44
C VAL A 295 11.60 -20.07 -3.54
N SER A 296 11.12 -20.75 -2.49
CA SER A 296 11.98 -21.40 -1.49
C SER A 296 12.60 -22.71 -1.94
N LEU A 297 11.90 -23.48 -2.78
CA LEU A 297 12.30 -24.86 -3.14
C LEU A 297 13.24 -24.93 -4.33
N ASN A 298 13.20 -23.95 -5.22
CA ASN A 298 13.86 -24.01 -6.51
C ASN A 298 14.92 -22.90 -6.64
N GLY A 299 16.20 -23.30 -6.73
CA GLY A 299 17.31 -22.36 -6.98
C GLY A 299 17.37 -21.81 -8.42
N SER A 300 16.40 -22.11 -9.29
CA SER A 300 16.34 -21.59 -10.65
C SER A 300 15.60 -20.26 -10.71
N LEU A 301 16.17 -19.28 -11.42
CA LEU A 301 15.57 -17.98 -11.64
C LEU A 301 14.15 -18.05 -12.22
N ALA A 302 13.87 -19.02 -13.10
CA ALA A 302 12.56 -19.20 -13.71
C ALA A 302 11.48 -19.55 -12.67
N PHE A 303 11.77 -20.45 -11.73
CA PHE A 303 10.85 -20.80 -10.65
C PHE A 303 10.68 -19.64 -9.65
N ILE A 304 11.76 -18.95 -9.31
CA ILE A 304 11.69 -17.75 -8.46
C ILE A 304 10.76 -16.69 -9.10
N LEU A 305 10.88 -16.45 -10.41
CA LEU A 305 10.00 -15.56 -11.14
C LEU A 305 8.53 -16.00 -11.09
N ILE A 306 8.26 -17.28 -11.34
CA ILE A 306 6.91 -17.85 -11.29
C ILE A 306 6.34 -17.69 -9.87
N GLY A 307 7.11 -18.04 -8.84
CA GLY A 307 6.72 -17.90 -7.45
C GLY A 307 6.39 -16.45 -7.07
N CYS A 308 7.23 -15.50 -7.50
CA CYS A 308 6.96 -14.06 -7.32
C CYS A 308 5.69 -13.59 -8.05
N ILE A 309 5.47 -14.05 -9.29
CA ILE A 309 4.25 -13.72 -10.04
C ILE A 309 3.01 -14.26 -9.33
N VAL A 310 3.04 -15.51 -8.89
CA VAL A 310 1.91 -16.16 -8.21
C VAL A 310 1.61 -15.48 -6.86
N ALA A 311 2.64 -15.20 -6.05
CA ALA A 311 2.49 -14.50 -4.78
C ALA A 311 1.97 -13.07 -4.97
N GLY A 312 2.55 -12.34 -5.94
CA GLY A 312 2.14 -10.98 -6.28
C GLY A 312 0.68 -10.91 -6.74
N PHE A 313 0.28 -11.83 -7.62
CA PHE A 313 -1.11 -11.94 -8.09
C PHE A 313 -2.07 -12.21 -6.92
N GLY A 314 -1.71 -13.11 -6.00
CA GLY A 314 -2.49 -13.38 -4.79
C GLY A 314 -2.72 -12.13 -3.94
N TYR A 315 -1.67 -11.37 -3.65
CA TYR A 315 -1.77 -10.13 -2.88
C TYR A 315 -2.58 -9.04 -3.60
N GLY A 316 -2.30 -8.82 -4.88
CA GLY A 316 -2.96 -7.81 -5.71
C GLY A 316 -4.47 -8.04 -5.88
N MET A 317 -4.94 -9.28 -5.71
CA MET A 317 -6.36 -9.62 -5.70
C MET A 317 -7.01 -9.30 -4.33
N ALA A 318 -6.30 -9.52 -3.24
CA ALA A 318 -6.85 -9.35 -1.90
C ALA A 318 -6.98 -7.87 -1.49
N GLN A 319 -6.00 -7.04 -1.81
CA GLN A 319 -5.94 -5.64 -1.37
C GLN A 319 -7.19 -4.82 -1.75
N PRO A 320 -7.59 -4.71 -3.04
CA PRO A 320 -8.77 -3.93 -3.43
C PRO A 320 -10.06 -4.52 -2.85
N TYR A 321 -10.15 -5.84 -2.72
CA TYR A 321 -11.28 -6.51 -2.09
C TYR A 321 -11.41 -6.15 -0.61
N ILE A 322 -10.30 -6.14 0.13
CA ILE A 322 -10.28 -5.75 1.55
C ILE A 322 -10.75 -4.31 1.71
N TYR A 323 -10.31 -3.38 0.86
CA TYR A 323 -10.74 -1.99 0.91
C TYR A 323 -12.23 -1.84 0.62
N ASP A 324 -12.74 -2.54 -0.39
CA ASP A 324 -14.16 -2.50 -0.76
C ASP A 324 -15.06 -3.03 0.36
N VAL A 325 -14.72 -4.19 0.92
CA VAL A 325 -15.46 -4.75 2.05
C VAL A 325 -15.36 -3.85 3.28
N THR A 326 -14.18 -3.32 3.59
CA THR A 326 -13.99 -2.39 4.71
C THR A 326 -14.88 -1.18 4.60
N ALA A 327 -14.95 -0.57 3.41
CA ALA A 327 -15.85 0.55 3.15
C ALA A 327 -17.32 0.20 3.37
N SER A 328 -17.72 -1.04 3.09
CA SER A 328 -19.10 -1.53 3.29
C SER A 328 -19.45 -1.91 4.74
N LEU A 329 -18.45 -2.02 5.62
CA LEU A 329 -18.64 -2.35 7.05
C LEU A 329 -18.86 -1.13 7.93
N ALA A 330 -18.76 0.08 7.39
CA ALA A 330 -18.90 1.33 8.11
C ALA A 330 -19.98 2.21 7.49
N SER A 331 -20.63 3.02 8.32
CA SER A 331 -21.53 4.08 7.84
C SER A 331 -20.73 5.15 7.06
N PRO A 332 -21.36 5.94 6.17
CA PRO A 332 -20.68 6.91 5.30
C PRO A 332 -19.72 7.86 6.05
N GLY A 333 -20.10 8.30 7.27
CA GLY A 333 -19.28 9.17 8.12
C GLY A 333 -18.07 8.48 8.75
N LYS A 334 -18.06 7.13 8.85
CA LYS A 334 -17.03 6.33 9.54
C LYS A 334 -16.11 5.56 8.58
N VAL A 335 -16.34 5.63 7.28
CA VAL A 335 -15.56 4.87 6.28
C VAL A 335 -14.07 5.20 6.35
N THR A 336 -13.71 6.48 6.48
CA THR A 336 -12.30 6.89 6.59
C THR A 336 -11.62 6.26 7.80
N THR A 337 -12.31 6.23 8.95
CA THR A 337 -11.81 5.59 10.18
C THR A 337 -11.63 4.08 9.99
N ALA A 338 -12.59 3.39 9.38
CA ALA A 338 -12.50 1.96 9.12
C ALA A 338 -11.33 1.62 8.18
N LEU A 339 -11.17 2.38 7.09
CA LEU A 339 -10.03 2.23 6.17
C LEU A 339 -8.71 2.54 6.85
N ALA A 340 -8.65 3.59 7.68
CA ALA A 340 -7.45 3.93 8.46
C ALA A 340 -7.02 2.76 9.36
N LEU A 341 -7.96 2.11 10.07
CA LEU A 341 -7.67 0.94 10.91
C LEU A 341 -7.08 -0.22 10.11
N VAL A 342 -7.68 -0.54 8.96
CA VAL A 342 -7.18 -1.61 8.09
C VAL A 342 -5.82 -1.28 7.51
N MET A 343 -5.62 -0.05 7.01
CA MET A 343 -4.33 0.38 6.45
C MET A 343 -3.22 0.45 7.49
N THR A 344 -3.56 0.78 8.75
CA THR A 344 -2.61 0.68 9.85
C THR A 344 -2.01 -0.72 9.97
N MET A 345 -2.82 -1.78 9.81
CA MET A 345 -2.32 -3.16 9.87
C MET A 345 -1.35 -3.49 8.73
N ASN A 346 -1.52 -2.88 7.56
CA ASN A 346 -0.56 -3.02 6.46
C ASN A 346 0.81 -2.44 6.85
N TYR A 347 0.84 -1.20 7.36
CA TYR A 347 2.11 -0.58 7.78
C TYR A 347 2.72 -1.26 9.00
N VAL A 348 1.92 -1.74 9.94
CA VAL A 348 2.40 -2.57 11.07
C VAL A 348 3.06 -3.84 10.53
N ALA A 349 2.46 -4.51 9.55
CA ALA A 349 3.05 -5.70 8.94
C ALA A 349 4.41 -5.41 8.29
N ILE A 350 4.54 -4.27 7.57
CA ILE A 350 5.80 -3.86 6.96
C ILE A 350 6.91 -3.68 8.01
N VAL A 351 6.59 -3.01 9.12
CA VAL A 351 7.55 -2.74 10.20
C VAL A 351 7.91 -4.01 10.97
N VAL A 352 6.94 -4.90 11.21
CA VAL A 352 7.13 -6.12 12.02
C VAL A 352 7.74 -7.28 11.23
N SER A 353 7.59 -7.29 9.89
CA SER A 353 7.99 -8.44 9.07
C SER A 353 9.47 -8.83 9.21
N PRO A 354 10.48 -7.94 9.20
CA PRO A 354 11.87 -8.35 9.36
C PRO A 354 12.12 -9.07 10.69
N PHE A 355 11.58 -8.50 11.77
CA PHE A 355 11.72 -9.07 13.13
C PHE A 355 10.97 -10.41 13.27
N GLY A 356 9.79 -10.50 12.68
CA GLY A 356 8.99 -11.73 12.70
C GLY A 356 9.64 -12.87 11.91
N ILE A 357 10.23 -12.57 10.76
CA ILE A 357 10.97 -13.53 9.94
C ILE A 357 12.20 -14.03 10.72
N GLU A 358 13.01 -13.12 11.27
CA GLU A 358 14.18 -13.48 12.07
C GLU A 358 13.82 -14.33 13.30
N LEU A 359 12.74 -13.96 13.99
CA LEU A 359 12.24 -14.74 15.13
C LEU A 359 11.83 -16.16 14.72
N LEU A 360 11.12 -16.31 13.59
CA LEU A 360 10.73 -17.61 13.08
C LEU A 360 11.94 -18.48 12.70
N GLN A 361 12.95 -17.89 12.03
CA GLN A 361 14.19 -18.59 11.70
C GLN A 361 14.88 -19.12 12.95
N ARG A 362 15.01 -18.31 14.00
CA ARG A 362 15.60 -18.70 15.28
C ARG A 362 14.80 -19.79 16.00
N LEU A 363 13.46 -19.71 16.01
CA LEU A 363 12.60 -20.68 16.68
C LEU A 363 12.59 -22.05 15.98
N VAL A 364 12.64 -22.07 14.65
CA VAL A 364 12.60 -23.32 13.86
C VAL A 364 14.02 -23.89 13.66
N GLY A 365 15.06 -23.07 13.86
CA GLY A 365 16.45 -23.47 13.68
C GLY A 365 16.82 -23.71 12.19
N VAL A 366 16.13 -22.99 11.27
CA VAL A 366 16.38 -23.07 9.82
C VAL A 366 17.11 -21.81 9.39
N GLU A 367 18.31 -21.97 8.85
CA GLU A 367 19.16 -20.89 8.36
C GLU A 367 19.25 -20.90 6.82
N GLY A 368 19.60 -19.75 6.25
CA GLY A 368 19.81 -19.58 4.81
C GLY A 368 18.81 -18.64 4.16
N GLU A 369 19.20 -18.07 3.01
CA GLU A 369 18.45 -17.00 2.33
C GLU A 369 17.12 -17.45 1.71
N ALA A 370 16.90 -18.76 1.54
CA ALA A 370 15.62 -19.32 1.11
C ALA A 370 14.66 -19.57 2.29
N SER A 371 15.15 -19.58 3.54
CA SER A 371 14.34 -19.91 4.73
C SER A 371 13.24 -18.90 5.02
N PRO A 372 13.36 -17.57 4.79
CA PRO A 372 12.26 -16.63 4.95
C PRO A 372 11.04 -16.99 4.11
N PHE A 373 11.26 -17.41 2.86
CA PHE A 373 10.18 -17.80 1.94
C PHE A 373 9.51 -19.10 2.37
N LEU A 374 10.30 -20.10 2.79
CA LEU A 374 9.78 -21.37 3.29
C LEU A 374 8.93 -21.17 4.54
N LEU A 375 9.46 -20.47 5.53
CA LEU A 375 8.77 -20.23 6.80
C LEU A 375 7.48 -19.43 6.61
N ASN A 376 7.51 -18.37 5.82
CA ASN A 376 6.32 -17.59 5.49
C ASN A 376 5.30 -18.40 4.69
N SER A 377 5.73 -19.27 3.79
CA SER A 377 4.82 -20.20 3.10
C SER A 377 4.12 -21.13 4.09
N MET A 378 4.87 -21.71 5.05
CA MET A 378 4.29 -22.55 6.12
C MET A 378 3.28 -21.77 6.98
N VAL A 379 3.59 -20.54 7.38
CA VAL A 379 2.64 -19.65 8.09
C VAL A 379 1.38 -19.44 7.25
N GLY A 380 1.52 -19.21 5.94
CA GLY A 380 0.40 -19.08 5.01
C GLY A 380 -0.48 -20.35 4.96
N PHE A 381 0.12 -21.53 4.86
CA PHE A 381 -0.63 -22.80 4.88
C PHE A 381 -1.30 -23.08 6.23
N VAL A 382 -0.63 -22.82 7.34
CA VAL A 382 -1.22 -22.96 8.68
C VAL A 382 -2.41 -22.02 8.84
N ALA A 383 -2.32 -20.79 8.35
CA ALA A 383 -3.41 -19.83 8.41
C ALA A 383 -4.60 -20.20 7.50
N LEU A 384 -4.41 -21.05 6.49
CA LEU A 384 -5.51 -21.57 5.67
C LEU A 384 -6.37 -22.58 6.42
N VAL A 385 -5.81 -23.34 7.37
CA VAL A 385 -6.52 -24.42 8.10
C VAL A 385 -7.81 -23.91 8.75
N PRO A 386 -7.81 -22.86 9.61
CA PRO A 386 -9.04 -22.38 10.22
C PRO A 386 -10.04 -21.83 9.22
N VAL A 387 -9.57 -21.24 8.10
CA VAL A 387 -10.44 -20.70 7.06
C VAL A 387 -11.20 -21.82 6.33
N VAL A 388 -10.50 -22.91 6.02
CA VAL A 388 -11.07 -24.09 5.36
C VAL A 388 -12.02 -24.84 6.33
N MET A 389 -11.58 -25.03 7.58
CA MET A 389 -12.40 -25.68 8.61
C MET A 389 -13.71 -24.93 8.86
N HIS A 390 -13.66 -23.62 9.06
CA HIS A 390 -14.87 -22.81 9.24
C HIS A 390 -15.86 -22.99 8.08
N ARG A 391 -15.41 -23.17 6.85
CA ARG A 391 -16.24 -23.42 5.68
C ARG A 391 -16.89 -24.79 5.66
N ILE A 392 -16.16 -25.81 6.06
CA ILE A 392 -16.67 -27.19 6.09
C ILE A 392 -17.76 -27.31 7.16
N PHE A 393 -17.59 -26.64 8.30
CA PHE A 393 -18.52 -26.74 9.42
C PHE A 393 -19.72 -25.78 9.35
N VAL A 394 -19.60 -24.63 8.68
CA VAL A 394 -20.70 -23.63 8.58
C VAL A 394 -21.59 -23.87 7.35
N LYS A 395 -21.18 -24.69 6.39
CA LYS A 395 -22.04 -25.12 5.25
C LYS A 395 -22.86 -26.41 5.53
N ARG A 396 -22.76 -26.95 6.73
CA ARG A 396 -23.70 -27.93 7.26
C ARG A 396 -24.69 -27.24 8.19
#